data_d4bbe385be56860edd63db5ab448146f
#
_entry.id   d4bbe385be56860edd63db5ab448146f
#
_cell.length_a   1.000
_cell.length_b   1.000
_cell.length_c   1.000
_cell.angle_alpha   90.00
_cell.angle_beta   90.00
_cell.angle_gamma   90.00
#
_symmetry.space_group_name_H-M   'P 1'
#
loop_
_entity.id
_entity.type
_entity.pdbx_description
1 polymer ?
#
loop_
_entity_poly.entity_id
_entity_poly.type
_entity_poly.pdbx_seq_one_letter_code
_entity_poly.pdbx_strand_id
1 'polypeptide(L)'
;LATPTLQSEHRGAKLALIYRADGHAQLLVNGLVRDEGQSLTRLKLQSVVQTDYEWHEKISGSIERNDQSVRLTLMMSDIEVAIGDFDLGLET
;
A
#
# COMPACT_ATOMS: atom_id res chain seq x y z
N LEU A 1 3.17 -18.98 2.75
CA LEU A 1 2.79 -18.07 1.69
C LEU A 1 3.23 -16.65 2.03
N ALA A 2 3.70 -15.93 1.04
CA ALA A 2 4.15 -14.57 1.25
C ALA A 2 2.95 -13.64 1.45
N THR A 3 3.09 -12.69 2.35
CA THR A 3 2.10 -11.64 2.52
C THR A 3 2.20 -10.67 1.34
N PRO A 4 1.09 -10.36 0.65
CA PRO A 4 1.13 -9.39 -0.42
C PRO A 4 1.73 -8.07 0.04
N THR A 5 2.79 -7.65 -0.63
CA THR A 5 3.51 -6.43 -0.29
C THR A 5 3.92 -5.73 -1.56
N LEU A 6 3.50 -4.47 -1.71
CA LEU A 6 3.88 -3.64 -2.82
C LEU A 6 4.87 -2.61 -2.31
N GLN A 7 6.00 -2.48 -2.99
CA GLN A 7 7.06 -1.56 -2.58
C GLN A 7 7.43 -0.63 -3.72
N SER A 8 7.82 0.58 -3.36
CA SER A 8 8.31 1.56 -4.32
C SER A 8 9.23 2.54 -3.61
N GLU A 9 10.02 3.24 -4.38
CA GLU A 9 10.85 4.32 -3.85
C GLU A 9 10.60 5.57 -4.65
N HIS A 10 10.45 6.70 -3.97
CA HIS A 10 10.16 7.97 -4.61
C HIS A 10 10.91 9.06 -3.88
N ARG A 11 11.84 9.71 -4.57
CA ARG A 11 12.66 10.82 -4.03
C ARG A 11 13.31 10.47 -2.69
N GLY A 12 13.84 9.26 -2.61
CA GLY A 12 14.51 8.77 -1.42
C GLY A 12 13.61 8.22 -0.34
N ALA A 13 12.29 8.34 -0.48
CA ALA A 13 11.36 7.74 0.47
C ALA A 13 10.99 6.34 0.02
N LYS A 14 11.10 5.38 0.93
CA LYS A 14 10.73 3.99 0.66
C LYS A 14 9.30 3.79 1.08
N LEU A 15 8.46 3.40 0.13
CA LEU A 15 7.03 3.23 0.32
C LEU A 15 6.68 1.75 0.30
N ALA A 16 5.78 1.34 1.17
CA ALA A 16 5.30 -0.04 1.17
C ALA A 16 3.83 -0.08 1.51
N LEU A 17 3.12 -0.99 0.87
CA LEU A 17 1.72 -1.27 1.17
C LEU A 17 1.61 -2.76 1.39
N ILE A 18 1.18 -3.16 2.58
CA ILE A 18 1.09 -4.55 2.98
C ILE A 18 -0.37 -4.90 3.22
N TYR A 19 -0.82 -6.03 2.69
CA TYR A 19 -2.17 -6.50 2.90
C TYR A 19 -2.14 -7.95 3.35
N ARG A 20 -2.84 -8.23 4.45
CA ARG A 20 -2.91 -9.58 5.00
C ARG A 20 -4.23 -10.23 4.63
N ALA A 21 -4.25 -11.55 4.60
CA ALA A 21 -5.43 -12.30 4.19
C ALA A 21 -6.64 -12.02 5.08
N ASP A 22 -6.42 -11.63 6.34
CA ASP A 22 -7.51 -11.27 7.24
C ASP A 22 -8.08 -9.88 6.98
N GLY A 23 -7.55 -9.17 5.99
CA GLY A 23 -8.01 -7.85 5.61
C GLY A 23 -7.24 -6.70 6.22
N HIS A 24 -6.31 -6.97 7.11
CA HIS A 24 -5.50 -5.93 7.75
C HIS A 24 -4.49 -5.37 6.75
N ALA A 25 -4.42 -4.05 6.67
CA ALA A 25 -3.52 -3.39 5.72
C ALA A 25 -2.74 -2.28 6.41
N GLN A 26 -1.51 -2.07 5.94
CA GLN A 26 -0.63 -1.05 6.49
C GLN A 26 0.06 -0.31 5.35
N LEU A 27 0.12 1.02 5.49
CA LEU A 27 0.89 1.88 4.61
C LEU A 27 2.11 2.36 5.37
N LEU A 28 3.30 2.04 4.85
CA LEU A 28 4.55 2.35 5.52
C LEU A 28 5.38 3.31 4.70
N VAL A 29 6.08 4.18 5.40
CA VAL A 29 7.08 5.08 4.80
C VAL A 29 8.37 4.91 5.58
N ASN A 30 9.43 4.54 4.89
CA ASN A 30 10.74 4.29 5.49
C ASN A 30 10.67 3.32 6.67
N GLY A 31 9.82 2.30 6.53
CA GLY A 31 9.67 1.27 7.54
C GLY A 31 8.72 1.61 8.68
N LEU A 32 8.14 2.80 8.69
CA LEU A 32 7.22 3.22 9.75
C LEU A 32 5.79 3.17 9.26
N VAL A 33 4.90 2.59 10.05
CA VAL A 33 3.49 2.54 9.70
C VAL A 33 2.91 3.96 9.81
N ARG A 34 2.36 4.45 8.70
CA ARG A 34 1.79 5.79 8.62
C ARG A 34 0.28 5.78 8.64
N ASP A 35 -0.31 4.70 8.19
CA ASP A 35 -1.75 4.52 8.23
C ASP A 35 -2.05 3.04 8.19
N GLU A 36 -3.17 2.63 8.75
CA GLU A 36 -3.57 1.23 8.72
C GLU A 36 -5.07 1.12 8.85
N GLY A 37 -5.59 -0.01 8.42
CA GLY A 37 -7.01 -0.27 8.47
C GLY A 37 -7.29 -1.72 8.17
N GLN A 38 -8.57 -2.05 8.06
CA GLN A 38 -8.98 -3.42 7.79
C GLN A 38 -10.20 -3.43 6.88
N SER A 39 -10.16 -4.25 5.84
CA SER A 39 -11.31 -4.46 4.95
C SER A 39 -11.08 -5.73 4.16
N LEU A 40 -12.15 -6.44 3.88
CA LEU A 40 -12.10 -7.63 3.02
C LEU A 40 -12.55 -7.33 1.59
N THR A 41 -12.82 -6.07 1.27
CA THR A 41 -13.26 -5.67 -0.06
C THR A 41 -12.41 -4.54 -0.62
N ARG A 42 -12.48 -3.36 -0.05
CA ARG A 42 -11.77 -2.18 -0.49
C ARG A 42 -11.29 -1.37 0.68
N LEU A 43 -10.13 -0.75 0.49
CA LEU A 43 -9.59 0.12 1.53
C LEU A 43 -8.68 1.13 0.88
N LYS A 44 -8.69 2.35 1.40
CA LYS A 44 -7.74 3.37 0.97
C LYS A 44 -7.06 3.94 2.20
N LEU A 45 -5.75 3.89 2.21
CA LEU A 45 -4.91 4.44 3.27
C LEU A 45 -4.22 5.68 2.73
N GLN A 46 -3.99 6.66 3.60
CA GLN A 46 -3.40 7.93 3.19
C GLN A 46 -2.46 8.46 4.24
N SER A 47 -1.45 9.18 3.80
CA SER A 47 -0.56 9.90 4.69
C SER A 47 0.10 11.03 3.90
N VAL A 48 0.87 11.84 4.60
CA VAL A 48 1.68 12.88 3.99
C VAL A 48 3.13 12.56 4.27
N VAL A 49 3.97 12.67 3.24
CA VAL A 49 5.39 12.35 3.32
C VAL A 49 6.17 13.61 3.01
N GLN A 50 7.20 13.89 3.80
CA GLN A 50 8.14 14.95 3.49
C GLN A 50 9.23 14.35 2.60
N THR A 51 9.26 14.75 1.33
CA THR A 51 10.22 14.20 0.37
C THR A 51 11.43 15.07 0.17
N ASP A 52 11.38 16.32 0.65
CA ASP A 52 12.49 17.27 0.62
C ASP A 52 12.24 18.30 1.70
N TYR A 53 13.15 19.24 1.88
CA TYR A 53 13.06 20.24 2.94
C TYR A 53 11.71 20.94 3.00
N GLU A 54 11.17 21.30 1.84
CA GLU A 54 9.95 22.09 1.78
C GLU A 54 8.81 21.36 1.10
N TRP A 55 9.02 20.11 0.68
CA TRP A 55 8.02 19.40 -0.08
C TRP A 55 7.31 18.37 0.79
N HIS A 56 6.01 18.48 0.84
CA HIS A 56 5.15 17.49 1.44
C HIS A 56 4.26 16.93 0.35
N GLU A 57 4.27 15.63 0.18
CA GLU A 57 3.48 14.99 -0.85
C GLU A 57 2.50 14.01 -0.21
N LYS A 58 1.30 13.99 -0.75
CA LYS A 58 0.28 13.05 -0.30
C LYS A 58 0.58 11.69 -0.88
N ILE A 59 0.61 10.68 -0.01
CA ILE A 59 0.76 9.29 -0.42
C ILE A 59 -0.54 8.57 -0.13
N SER A 60 -0.96 7.68 -1.02
CA SER A 60 -2.10 6.83 -0.77
C SER A 60 -1.81 5.41 -1.21
N GLY A 61 -2.43 4.46 -0.51
CA GLY A 61 -2.41 3.06 -0.87
C GLY A 61 -3.83 2.59 -1.05
N SER A 62 -4.14 2.08 -2.22
CA SER A 62 -5.46 1.56 -2.53
C SER A 62 -5.43 0.05 -2.59
N ILE A 63 -6.44 -0.57 -2.02
CA ILE A 63 -6.57 -2.01 -1.95
C ILE A 63 -7.92 -2.39 -2.53
N GLU A 64 -7.89 -3.29 -3.51
CA GLU A 64 -9.12 -3.86 -4.07
C GLU A 64 -8.98 -5.38 -4.03
N ARG A 65 -9.84 -6.02 -3.28
CA ARG A 65 -9.77 -7.46 -3.09
C ARG A 65 -10.88 -8.17 -3.85
N ASN A 66 -10.48 -9.22 -4.56
CA ASN A 66 -11.38 -10.19 -5.17
C ASN A 66 -11.38 -11.46 -4.30
N ASP A 67 -12.07 -12.49 -4.77
CA ASP A 67 -12.18 -13.73 -3.99
C ASP A 67 -10.83 -14.35 -3.66
N GLN A 68 -9.90 -14.34 -4.62
CA GLN A 68 -8.64 -15.05 -4.47
C GLN A 68 -7.42 -14.16 -4.69
N SER A 69 -7.62 -12.89 -4.96
CA SER A 69 -6.51 -12.00 -5.26
C SER A 69 -6.77 -10.61 -4.71
N VAL A 70 -5.71 -9.82 -4.67
CA VAL A 70 -5.81 -8.44 -4.22
C VAL A 70 -4.95 -7.58 -5.13
N ARG A 71 -5.47 -6.41 -5.49
CA ARG A 71 -4.71 -5.40 -6.23
C ARG A 71 -4.31 -4.31 -5.27
N LEU A 72 -3.01 -4.05 -5.22
CA LEU A 72 -2.44 -2.98 -4.40
C LEU A 72 -1.92 -1.90 -5.33
N THR A 73 -2.21 -0.64 -5.00
CA THR A 73 -1.75 0.50 -5.79
C THR A 73 -1.19 1.55 -4.85
N LEU A 74 0.02 2.01 -5.14
CA LEU A 74 0.63 3.13 -4.43
C LEU A 74 0.59 4.35 -5.33
N MET A 75 0.14 5.47 -4.76
CA MET A 75 0.06 6.74 -5.48
C MET A 75 0.74 7.82 -4.68
N MET A 76 1.38 8.73 -5.39
CA MET A 76 2.02 9.90 -4.81
C MET A 76 1.48 11.12 -5.54
N SER A 77 0.82 12.02 -4.80
CA SER A 77 0.20 13.22 -5.37
C SER A 77 -0.68 12.90 -6.58
N ASP A 78 -1.51 11.85 -6.42
CA ASP A 78 -2.46 11.38 -7.45
C ASP A 78 -1.80 10.77 -8.70
N ILE A 79 -0.49 10.47 -8.61
CA ILE A 79 0.22 9.78 -9.68
C ILE A 79 0.56 8.38 -9.21
N GLU A 80 0.20 7.38 -10.01
CA GLU A 80 0.50 5.98 -9.68
C GLU A 80 2.00 5.76 -9.74
N VAL A 81 2.59 5.27 -8.64
CA VAL A 81 4.03 4.97 -8.59
C VAL A 81 4.30 3.49 -8.55
N ALA A 82 3.32 2.68 -8.18
CA ALA A 82 3.46 1.22 -8.22
C ALA A 82 2.08 0.59 -8.21
N ILE A 83 1.97 -0.57 -8.85
CA ILE A 83 0.75 -1.35 -8.84
C ILE A 83 1.13 -2.82 -8.93
N GLY A 84 0.40 -3.68 -8.24
CA GLY A 84 0.62 -5.11 -8.29
C GLY A 84 -0.63 -5.89 -7.96
N ASP A 85 -0.76 -7.04 -8.60
CA ASP A 85 -1.81 -8.00 -8.32
C ASP A 85 -1.17 -9.19 -7.62
N PHE A 86 -1.79 -9.62 -6.52
CA PHE A 86 -1.23 -10.68 -5.69
C PHE A 86 -2.27 -11.76 -5.46
N ASP A 87 -1.82 -13.01 -5.51
CA ASP A 87 -2.64 -14.15 -5.16
C ASP A 87 -2.65 -14.26 -3.63
N LEU A 88 -3.83 -14.40 -3.06
CA LEU A 88 -3.95 -14.49 -1.60
C LEU A 88 -3.70 -15.90 -1.08
N GLY A 89 -3.46 -16.87 -1.98
CA GLY A 89 -3.14 -18.22 -1.57
C GLY A 89 -4.28 -18.92 -0.86
N LEU A 90 -5.51 -18.67 -1.28
CA LEU A 90 -6.68 -19.23 -0.64
C LEU A 90 -7.03 -20.63 -1.11
N GLU A 91 -6.36 -21.09 -2.14
CA GLU A 91 -6.55 -22.47 -2.53
C GLU A 91 -5.93 -23.36 -1.46
N THR A 92 -6.46 -24.41 -1.26
CA THR A 92 -5.91 -25.33 -0.25
C THR A 92 -5.76 -26.69 -0.83
#